data_56c861353700177c875bbbdb6094aad3
#
_entry.id   56c861353700177c875bbbdb6094aad3
#
_cell.length_a   1.000
_cell.length_b   1.000
_cell.length_c   1.000
_cell.angle_alpha   90.00
_cell.angle_beta   90.00
_cell.angle_gamma   90.00
#
_symmetry.space_group_name_H-M   'P 1'
#
loop_
_entity.id
_entity.type
_entity.pdbx_description
1 polymer ?
#
loop_
_entity_poly.entity_id
_entity_poly.type
_entity_poly.pdbx_seq_one_letter_code
_entity_poly.pdbx_strand_id
1 'polypeptide(L)'
;MPEQTNQNRTPRQGGDRRGGRRNDRVNAGAPREEKAFEEIVIGIDRVARVVKGGRRFRFKALVVVGDRKGKVGVGVSKGADVQVAVQKATEVAKKHLITVPVKNGTIPHDVEVKLSGARVLLKPASPGTGIIAGGVVRNIIGVTGVSDLLSKSLGSSNKVNIAYATIEALKSLVPREQWLGQEGRKKKEEGSKKPAAKADEEKSAPVKKANGSEKSL
;
A
#
# COMPACT_ATOMS: atom_id res chain seq x y z
N MET A 1 27.75 72.06 36.39
CA MET A 1 26.92 73.27 36.13
C MET A 1 26.64 73.34 34.65
N PRO A 2 25.39 73.72 34.24
CA PRO A 2 24.08 73.54 34.87
C PRO A 2 23.15 72.71 33.94
N GLU A 3 22.26 72.01 34.49
CA GLU A 3 20.79 72.07 34.43
C GLU A 3 20.19 72.89 33.26
N GLN A 4 19.35 72.23 32.44
CA GLN A 4 18.14 72.84 31.91
C GLN A 4 17.01 71.79 31.79
N THR A 5 16.13 71.91 32.76
CA THR A 5 14.73 71.51 32.74
C THR A 5 14.02 72.01 31.47
N ASN A 6 13.25 71.19 30.84
CA ASN A 6 12.13 71.67 30.03
C ASN A 6 10.88 70.80 30.29
N GLN A 7 10.02 71.42 31.10
CA GLN A 7 8.63 71.02 31.35
C GLN A 7 7.77 71.40 30.17
N ASN A 8 6.65 70.75 30.07
CA ASN A 8 5.44 71.03 29.31
C ASN A 8 5.27 70.34 27.97
N ARG A 9 4.53 69.28 27.99
CA ARG A 9 3.50 69.07 27.00
C ARG A 9 2.31 68.34 27.61
N THR A 10 1.20 69.01 27.53
CA THR A 10 -0.17 68.69 27.90
C THR A 10 -0.72 67.41 27.34
N PRO A 11 -1.69 66.76 28.05
CA PRO A 11 -2.38 65.55 27.57
C PRO A 11 -3.43 65.93 26.51
N ARG A 12 -3.34 65.31 25.34
CA ARG A 12 -4.43 65.33 24.34
C ARG A 12 -5.41 64.21 24.69
N GLN A 13 -6.57 64.63 25.18
CA GLN A 13 -7.79 63.85 25.23
C GLN A 13 -8.30 63.56 23.82
N GLY A 14 -8.95 62.40 23.68
CA GLY A 14 -10.02 62.21 22.72
C GLY A 14 -9.63 61.36 21.50
N GLY A 15 -10.15 60.16 21.48
CA GLY A 15 -10.16 59.28 20.30
C GLY A 15 -10.77 57.92 20.64
N ASP A 16 -12.06 57.91 20.94
CA ASP A 16 -12.87 56.70 20.90
C ASP A 16 -12.64 55.93 19.61
N ARG A 17 -11.93 54.82 19.66
CA ARG A 17 -11.89 53.83 18.60
C ARG A 17 -12.48 52.55 19.13
N ARG A 18 -13.75 52.39 18.78
CA ARG A 18 -14.59 51.23 18.90
C ARG A 18 -13.80 49.93 18.77
N GLY A 19 -13.94 49.12 19.80
CA GLY A 19 -13.35 47.81 19.91
C GLY A 19 -13.66 46.91 18.72
N GLY A 20 -12.65 46.62 17.94
CA GLY A 20 -12.59 45.40 17.16
C GLY A 20 -12.53 44.24 18.15
N ARG A 21 -13.64 43.59 18.42
CA ARG A 21 -13.65 42.27 19.05
C ARG A 21 -12.83 41.35 18.15
N ARG A 22 -11.54 41.25 18.43
CA ARG A 22 -10.75 40.10 17.98
C ARG A 22 -11.44 38.91 18.59
N ASN A 23 -12.14 38.17 17.73
CA ASN A 23 -12.53 36.81 18.00
C ASN A 23 -11.24 36.01 18.29
N ASP A 24 -10.79 36.02 19.53
CA ASP A 24 -10.05 34.91 20.12
C ASP A 24 -11.03 33.74 20.12
N ARG A 25 -11.31 33.20 18.93
CA ARG A 25 -11.71 31.82 18.78
C ARG A 25 -10.53 31.02 19.32
N VAL A 26 -10.50 30.86 20.63
CA VAL A 26 -9.85 29.77 21.29
C VAL A 26 -10.15 28.58 20.38
N ASN A 27 -9.13 28.09 19.72
CA ASN A 27 -9.17 26.85 19.01
C ASN A 27 -9.40 25.79 20.10
N ALA A 28 -10.65 25.73 20.57
CA ALA A 28 -11.13 24.66 21.43
C ALA A 28 -10.82 23.40 20.64
N GLY A 29 -9.82 22.67 21.12
CA GLY A 29 -9.22 21.55 20.41
C GLY A 29 -10.30 20.71 19.78
N ALA A 30 -10.28 20.65 18.45
CA ALA A 30 -11.03 19.64 17.76
C ALA A 30 -10.80 18.34 18.52
N PRO A 31 -11.86 17.59 18.88
CA PRO A 31 -11.70 16.34 19.59
C PRO A 31 -10.61 15.59 18.80
N ARG A 32 -9.51 15.25 19.49
CA ARG A 32 -8.49 14.37 18.89
C ARG A 32 -9.28 13.14 18.51
N GLU A 33 -9.61 13.04 17.22
CA GLU A 33 -10.17 11.83 16.67
C GLU A 33 -9.26 10.72 17.20
N GLU A 34 -9.82 9.88 18.05
CA GLU A 34 -9.11 8.72 18.58
C GLU A 34 -8.49 8.08 17.37
N LYS A 35 -7.17 7.94 17.36
CA LYS A 35 -6.46 7.43 16.20
C LYS A 35 -7.04 6.04 15.92
N ALA A 36 -8.05 5.98 15.09
CA ALA A 36 -8.73 4.74 14.70
C ALA A 36 -7.78 3.73 14.04
N PHE A 37 -6.53 4.18 13.78
CA PHE A 37 -5.51 3.39 13.12
C PHE A 37 -4.20 3.46 13.89
N GLU A 38 -3.58 2.32 14.08
CA GLU A 38 -2.22 2.19 14.56
C GLU A 38 -1.25 2.45 13.40
N GLU A 39 -0.19 3.24 13.67
CA GLU A 39 0.80 3.64 12.69
C GLU A 39 2.17 3.12 13.11
N ILE A 40 2.81 2.30 12.27
CA ILE A 40 4.16 1.76 12.51
C ILE A 40 5.10 2.20 11.39
N VAL A 41 6.22 2.83 11.76
CA VAL A 41 7.29 3.18 10.83
C VAL A 41 8.23 1.99 10.68
N ILE A 42 8.29 1.40 9.47
CA ILE A 42 9.16 0.25 9.16
C ILE A 42 10.60 0.69 8.89
N GLY A 43 10.76 1.84 8.23
CA GLY A 43 12.08 2.32 7.90
C GLY A 43 12.09 3.76 7.41
N ILE A 44 13.20 4.43 7.71
CA ILE A 44 13.49 5.79 7.25
C ILE A 44 14.86 5.74 6.58
N ASP A 45 14.93 6.17 5.31
CA ASP A 45 16.16 6.23 4.56
C ASP A 45 16.45 7.66 4.11
N ARG A 46 17.71 8.10 4.24
CA ARG A 46 18.17 9.34 3.65
C ARG A 46 18.51 9.11 2.17
N VAL A 47 17.78 9.74 1.28
CA VAL A 47 17.97 9.61 -0.18
C VAL A 47 18.49 10.91 -0.77
N ALA A 48 19.31 10.82 -1.82
CA ALA A 48 19.89 11.98 -2.48
C ALA A 48 19.55 12.00 -3.97
N ARG A 49 19.35 13.20 -4.50
CA ARG A 49 19.32 13.47 -5.93
C ARG A 49 20.57 14.28 -6.29
N VAL A 50 21.37 13.79 -7.22
CA VAL A 50 22.55 14.49 -7.74
C VAL A 50 22.10 15.59 -8.69
N VAL A 51 22.65 16.79 -8.52
CA VAL A 51 22.42 17.99 -9.34
C VAL A 51 23.77 18.62 -9.70
N LYS A 52 23.79 19.61 -10.61
CA LYS A 52 25.02 20.27 -11.09
C LYS A 52 25.95 20.75 -9.97
N GLY A 53 25.42 21.29 -8.87
CA GLY A 53 26.21 21.83 -7.75
C GLY A 53 26.37 20.91 -6.55
N GLY A 54 25.96 19.62 -6.63
CA GLY A 54 26.07 18.70 -5.50
C GLY A 54 24.88 17.75 -5.35
N ARG A 55 24.52 17.43 -4.09
CA ARG A 55 23.48 16.45 -3.78
C ARG A 55 22.35 17.10 -2.95
N ARG A 56 21.10 16.98 -3.41
CA ARG A 56 19.92 17.38 -2.63
C ARG A 56 19.40 16.19 -1.89
N PHE A 57 19.45 16.23 -0.55
CA PHE A 57 18.98 15.17 0.33
C PHE A 57 17.49 15.30 0.64
N ARG A 58 16.84 14.15 0.81
CA ARG A 58 15.48 14.00 1.32
C ARG A 58 15.39 12.76 2.19
N PHE A 59 14.35 12.70 3.02
CA PHE A 59 14.05 11.51 3.80
C PHE A 59 12.91 10.73 3.15
N LYS A 60 13.11 9.42 2.98
CA LYS A 60 12.09 8.49 2.52
C LYS A 60 11.60 7.71 3.74
N ALA A 61 10.29 7.74 4.02
CA ALA A 61 9.66 6.96 5.07
C ALA A 61 8.79 5.86 4.45
N LEU A 62 8.86 4.66 5.03
CA LEU A 62 7.96 3.52 4.77
C LEU A 62 7.13 3.31 6.04
N VAL A 63 5.81 3.50 5.94
CA VAL A 63 4.87 3.43 7.04
C VAL A 63 3.78 2.42 6.75
N VAL A 64 3.35 1.71 7.77
CA VAL A 64 2.19 0.83 7.76
C VAL A 64 1.13 1.39 8.68
N VAL A 65 -0.12 1.29 8.27
CA VAL A 65 -1.28 1.74 9.02
C VAL A 65 -2.31 0.63 9.06
N GLY A 66 -2.92 0.35 10.20
CA GLY A 66 -4.01 -0.62 10.32
C GLY A 66 -4.86 -0.41 11.57
N ASP A 67 -5.98 -1.10 11.64
CA ASP A 67 -6.98 -0.97 12.70
C ASP A 67 -7.02 -2.16 13.66
N ARG A 68 -6.12 -3.16 13.49
CA ARG A 68 -6.15 -4.47 14.18
C ARG A 68 -7.47 -5.25 14.00
N LYS A 69 -8.31 -4.83 13.05
CA LYS A 69 -9.60 -5.47 12.74
C LYS A 69 -9.65 -5.98 11.30
N GLY A 70 -8.47 -6.23 10.73
CA GLY A 70 -8.34 -6.74 9.37
C GLY A 70 -8.09 -5.68 8.30
N LYS A 71 -8.04 -4.38 8.62
CA LYS A 71 -7.67 -3.36 7.65
C LYS A 71 -6.21 -2.99 7.79
N VAL A 72 -5.49 -2.94 6.68
CA VAL A 72 -4.08 -2.57 6.64
C VAL A 72 -3.75 -1.84 5.35
N GLY A 73 -2.83 -0.89 5.43
CA GLY A 73 -2.32 -0.16 4.27
C GLY A 73 -0.85 0.17 4.43
N VAL A 74 -0.15 0.27 3.32
CA VAL A 74 1.28 0.63 3.26
C VAL A 74 1.44 1.91 2.45
N GLY A 75 2.25 2.81 2.96
CA GLY A 75 2.58 4.06 2.28
C GLY A 75 4.07 4.34 2.27
N VAL A 76 4.54 4.85 1.15
CA VAL A 76 5.92 5.33 0.97
C VAL A 76 5.88 6.78 0.52
N SER A 77 6.60 7.64 1.21
CA SER A 77 6.71 9.04 0.82
C SER A 77 8.10 9.62 1.08
N LYS A 78 8.37 10.76 0.45
CA LYS A 78 9.62 11.51 0.63
C LYS A 78 9.30 12.92 1.10
N GLY A 79 10.04 13.39 2.12
CA GLY A 79 9.93 14.76 2.67
C GLY A 79 11.28 15.44 2.77
N ALA A 80 11.27 16.76 3.03
CA ALA A 80 12.48 17.50 3.40
C ALA A 80 12.96 17.07 4.79
N ASP A 81 12.00 16.89 5.71
CA ASP A 81 12.15 16.43 7.07
C ASP A 81 11.58 15.03 7.27
N VAL A 82 12.03 14.35 8.35
CA VAL A 82 11.53 13.03 8.73
C VAL A 82 10.04 13.08 9.09
N GLN A 83 9.63 14.06 9.90
CA GLN A 83 8.22 14.21 10.31
C GLN A 83 7.29 14.39 9.10
N VAL A 84 7.66 15.29 8.18
CA VAL A 84 6.89 15.53 6.95
C VAL A 84 6.85 14.28 6.05
N ALA A 85 7.94 13.50 5.99
CA ALA A 85 7.98 12.26 5.23
C ALA A 85 7.04 11.20 5.83
N VAL A 86 7.02 11.06 7.16
CA VAL A 86 6.14 10.13 7.88
C VAL A 86 4.68 10.51 7.70
N GLN A 87 4.30 11.78 7.94
CA GLN A 87 2.93 12.25 7.77
C GLN A 87 2.39 11.98 6.36
N LYS A 88 3.17 12.33 5.32
CA LYS A 88 2.79 12.05 3.94
C LYS A 88 2.68 10.55 3.66
N ALA A 89 3.57 9.72 4.23
CA ALA A 89 3.50 8.28 4.05
C ALA A 89 2.25 7.69 4.73
N THR A 90 1.88 8.17 5.91
CA THR A 90 0.64 7.81 6.61
C THR A 90 -0.61 8.17 5.80
N GLU A 91 -0.66 9.35 5.21
CA GLU A 91 -1.77 9.75 4.33
C GLU A 91 -1.89 8.85 3.10
N VAL A 92 -0.75 8.48 2.49
CA VAL A 92 -0.72 7.53 1.37
C VAL A 92 -1.20 6.15 1.81
N ALA A 93 -0.76 5.67 2.97
CA ALA A 93 -1.20 4.39 3.53
C ALA A 93 -2.72 4.36 3.79
N LYS A 94 -3.28 5.43 4.36
CA LYS A 94 -4.73 5.58 4.60
C LYS A 94 -5.56 5.58 3.31
N LYS A 95 -5.01 6.04 2.18
CA LYS A 95 -5.68 6.00 0.87
C LYS A 95 -5.70 4.59 0.25
N HIS A 96 -4.76 3.73 0.62
CA HIS A 96 -4.58 2.40 0.05
C HIS A 96 -4.84 1.29 1.09
N LEU A 97 -5.87 1.47 1.92
CA LEU A 97 -6.28 0.44 2.87
C LEU A 97 -6.92 -0.74 2.13
N ILE A 98 -6.54 -1.94 2.55
CA ILE A 98 -7.15 -3.20 2.11
C ILE A 98 -7.80 -3.89 3.29
N THR A 99 -8.82 -4.71 3.03
CA THR A 99 -9.45 -5.56 4.04
C THR A 99 -8.98 -6.99 3.86
N VAL A 100 -8.47 -7.58 4.93
CA VAL A 100 -7.90 -8.93 4.97
C VAL A 100 -8.90 -9.85 5.66
N PRO A 101 -9.27 -10.99 5.08
CA PRO A 101 -10.11 -11.96 5.74
C PRO A 101 -9.31 -12.68 6.84
N VAL A 102 -9.58 -12.35 8.10
CA VAL A 102 -9.00 -13.00 9.28
C VAL A 102 -10.01 -13.99 9.85
N LYS A 103 -9.60 -15.22 10.11
CA LYS A 103 -10.43 -16.24 10.74
C LYS A 103 -9.66 -16.91 11.89
N ASN A 104 -10.24 -16.93 13.08
CA ASN A 104 -9.65 -17.53 14.27
C ASN A 104 -8.21 -17.04 14.56
N GLY A 105 -7.94 -15.74 14.33
CA GLY A 105 -6.62 -15.15 14.56
C GLY A 105 -5.55 -15.50 13.50
N THR A 106 -5.90 -16.22 12.42
CA THR A 106 -4.97 -16.59 11.35
C THR A 106 -5.55 -16.31 9.96
N ILE A 107 -4.74 -16.55 8.91
CA ILE A 107 -5.15 -16.44 7.50
C ILE A 107 -5.87 -17.71 7.04
N PRO A 108 -6.80 -17.64 6.06
CA PRO A 108 -7.60 -18.78 5.61
C PRO A 108 -6.81 -19.88 4.89
N HIS A 109 -5.77 -19.55 4.13
CA HIS A 109 -4.94 -20.48 3.36
C HIS A 109 -3.52 -19.97 3.18
N ASP A 110 -2.62 -20.82 2.73
CA ASP A 110 -1.27 -20.46 2.34
C ASP A 110 -1.26 -19.68 1.02
N VAL A 111 -0.39 -18.69 0.95
CA VAL A 111 -0.22 -17.84 -0.22
C VAL A 111 1.24 -17.55 -0.43
N GLU A 112 1.66 -17.63 -1.67
CA GLU A 112 2.96 -17.21 -2.12
C GLU A 112 2.82 -16.19 -3.25
N VAL A 113 3.40 -14.99 -3.06
CA VAL A 113 3.37 -13.91 -4.04
C VAL A 113 4.77 -13.38 -4.30
N LYS A 114 5.05 -13.14 -5.58
CA LYS A 114 6.27 -12.50 -6.05
C LYS A 114 5.90 -11.12 -6.62
N LEU A 115 6.52 -10.09 -6.06
CA LEU A 115 6.39 -8.72 -6.57
C LEU A 115 7.80 -8.13 -6.80
N SER A 116 8.08 -7.75 -8.04
CA SER A 116 9.44 -7.34 -8.45
C SER A 116 10.48 -8.41 -8.06
N GLY A 117 11.48 -8.06 -7.25
CA GLY A 117 12.50 -8.99 -6.77
C GLY A 117 12.19 -9.64 -5.42
N ALA A 118 11.09 -9.27 -4.74
CA ALA A 118 10.69 -9.86 -3.47
C ALA A 118 9.66 -10.96 -3.68
N ARG A 119 9.80 -12.05 -2.93
CA ARG A 119 8.87 -13.17 -2.88
C ARG A 119 8.53 -13.42 -1.42
N VAL A 120 7.26 -13.47 -1.09
CA VAL A 120 6.77 -13.64 0.27
C VAL A 120 5.86 -14.85 0.34
N LEU A 121 6.16 -15.76 1.26
CA LEU A 121 5.36 -16.91 1.59
C LEU A 121 4.65 -16.64 2.91
N LEU A 122 3.33 -16.78 2.95
CA LEU A 122 2.50 -16.71 4.15
C LEU A 122 1.81 -18.06 4.34
N LYS A 123 1.84 -18.60 5.55
CA LYS A 123 1.16 -19.85 5.92
C LYS A 123 0.34 -19.65 7.19
N PRO A 124 -0.86 -20.22 7.28
CA PRO A 124 -1.63 -20.21 8.51
C PRO A 124 -0.90 -21.02 9.59
N ALA A 125 -1.11 -20.64 10.84
CA ALA A 125 -0.52 -21.30 11.99
C ALA A 125 -1.59 -21.67 13.01
N SER A 126 -1.28 -22.66 13.87
CA SER A 126 -2.13 -23.06 14.98
C SER A 126 -2.23 -21.93 16.02
N PRO A 127 -3.37 -21.84 16.74
CA PRO A 127 -3.51 -20.89 17.84
C PRO A 127 -2.38 -21.05 18.87
N GLY A 128 -1.80 -19.91 19.31
CA GLY A 128 -0.68 -19.88 20.25
C GLY A 128 0.72 -19.94 19.63
N THR A 129 0.84 -20.13 18.31
CA THR A 129 2.14 -20.09 17.60
C THR A 129 2.75 -18.69 17.60
N GLY A 130 1.90 -17.66 17.55
CA GLY A 130 2.33 -16.28 17.39
C GLY A 130 2.79 -15.94 15.95
N ILE A 131 3.31 -14.74 15.76
CA ILE A 131 3.76 -14.26 14.45
C ILE A 131 5.26 -14.61 14.27
N ILE A 132 5.54 -15.62 13.45
CA ILE A 132 6.89 -16.02 13.05
C ILE A 132 7.17 -15.44 11.66
N ALA A 133 7.75 -14.25 11.62
CA ALA A 133 7.91 -13.47 10.39
C ALA A 133 9.16 -12.60 10.41
N GLY A 134 9.65 -12.21 9.24
CA GLY A 134 10.66 -11.15 9.09
C GLY A 134 10.11 -9.79 9.56
N GLY A 135 10.98 -8.88 10.01
CA GLY A 135 10.57 -7.62 10.65
C GLY A 135 9.53 -6.80 9.89
N VAL A 136 9.67 -6.69 8.56
CA VAL A 136 8.71 -5.96 7.71
C VAL A 136 7.34 -6.64 7.71
N VAL A 137 7.32 -7.95 7.47
CA VAL A 137 6.08 -8.74 7.42
C VAL A 137 5.43 -8.77 8.81
N ARG A 138 6.21 -8.96 9.88
CA ARG A 138 5.74 -8.95 11.27
C ARG A 138 4.98 -7.68 11.62
N ASN A 139 5.54 -6.51 11.26
CA ASN A 139 4.91 -5.22 11.52
C ASN A 139 3.59 -5.06 10.77
N ILE A 140 3.52 -5.51 9.51
CA ILE A 140 2.30 -5.45 8.70
C ILE A 140 1.22 -6.36 9.29
N ILE A 141 1.55 -7.60 9.61
CA ILE A 141 0.63 -8.60 10.16
C ILE A 141 0.16 -8.19 11.56
N GLY A 142 1.06 -7.66 12.41
CA GLY A 142 0.72 -7.20 13.76
C GLY A 142 -0.34 -6.10 13.75
N VAL A 143 -0.23 -5.14 12.82
CA VAL A 143 -1.21 -4.05 12.67
C VAL A 143 -2.51 -4.51 12.01
N THR A 144 -2.49 -5.64 11.28
CA THR A 144 -3.70 -6.24 10.68
C THR A 144 -4.58 -6.90 11.75
N GLY A 145 -4.00 -7.35 12.88
CA GLY A 145 -4.72 -8.06 13.94
C GLY A 145 -4.71 -9.58 13.79
N VAL A 146 -3.82 -10.12 12.96
CA VAL A 146 -3.55 -11.55 12.89
C VAL A 146 -2.61 -11.93 14.02
N SER A 147 -2.95 -12.97 14.81
CA SER A 147 -2.18 -13.42 15.97
C SER A 147 -1.18 -14.52 15.61
N ASP A 148 -1.58 -15.44 14.74
CA ASP A 148 -0.84 -16.66 14.46
C ASP A 148 -0.55 -16.82 12.96
N LEU A 149 0.74 -16.75 12.60
CA LEU A 149 1.15 -16.79 11.20
C LEU A 149 2.61 -17.20 11.06
N LEU A 150 2.89 -18.05 10.07
CA LEU A 150 4.24 -18.36 9.62
C LEU A 150 4.52 -17.63 8.32
N SER A 151 5.69 -16.99 8.20
CA SER A 151 6.08 -16.35 6.95
C SER A 151 7.57 -16.47 6.67
N LYS A 152 7.89 -16.45 5.37
CA LYS A 152 9.26 -16.36 4.90
C LYS A 152 9.36 -15.35 3.76
N SER A 153 10.25 -14.38 3.93
CA SER A 153 10.64 -13.49 2.83
C SER A 153 11.80 -14.12 2.06
N LEU A 154 11.65 -14.23 0.76
CA LEU A 154 12.58 -14.84 -0.18
C LEU A 154 12.97 -13.81 -1.25
N GLY A 155 14.13 -13.97 -1.86
CA GLY A 155 14.60 -13.07 -2.93
C GLY A 155 15.18 -11.78 -2.36
N SER A 156 14.56 -10.65 -2.61
CA SER A 156 15.09 -9.33 -2.26
C SER A 156 14.96 -9.00 -0.78
N SER A 157 15.99 -8.37 -0.22
CA SER A 157 15.98 -7.78 1.13
C SER A 157 15.42 -6.35 1.18
N ASN A 158 14.98 -5.78 0.05
CA ASN A 158 14.43 -4.43 -0.01
C ASN A 158 13.10 -4.34 0.76
N LYS A 159 13.09 -3.59 1.86
CA LYS A 159 11.94 -3.41 2.76
C LYS A 159 10.68 -2.94 2.02
N VAL A 160 10.81 -2.06 1.03
CA VAL A 160 9.69 -1.54 0.25
C VAL A 160 9.05 -2.64 -0.60
N ASN A 161 9.86 -3.43 -1.32
CA ASN A 161 9.36 -4.52 -2.15
C ASN A 161 8.70 -5.62 -1.31
N ILE A 162 9.30 -5.96 -0.16
CA ILE A 162 8.72 -6.93 0.79
C ILE A 162 7.36 -6.43 1.30
N ALA A 163 7.25 -5.14 1.67
CA ALA A 163 6.01 -4.57 2.16
C ALA A 163 4.88 -4.64 1.11
N TYR A 164 5.17 -4.24 -0.12
CA TYR A 164 4.17 -4.34 -1.20
C TYR A 164 3.84 -5.79 -1.58
N ALA A 165 4.82 -6.69 -1.59
CA ALA A 165 4.57 -8.12 -1.82
C ALA A 165 3.67 -8.72 -0.73
N THR A 166 3.85 -8.31 0.53
CA THR A 166 3.00 -8.74 1.64
C THR A 166 1.57 -8.22 1.48
N ILE A 167 1.39 -6.95 1.09
CA ILE A 167 0.06 -6.38 0.81
C ILE A 167 -0.64 -7.13 -0.33
N GLU A 168 0.08 -7.46 -1.40
CA GLU A 168 -0.48 -8.18 -2.52
C GLU A 168 -0.84 -9.63 -2.14
N ALA A 169 -0.02 -10.27 -1.29
CA ALA A 169 -0.31 -11.58 -0.73
C ALA A 169 -1.59 -11.54 0.13
N LEU A 170 -1.76 -10.49 0.96
CA LEU A 170 -2.98 -10.33 1.77
C LEU A 170 -4.23 -10.04 0.94
N LYS A 171 -4.10 -9.34 -0.19
CA LYS A 171 -5.20 -9.12 -1.14
C LYS A 171 -5.65 -10.40 -1.85
N SER A 172 -4.71 -11.29 -2.14
CA SER A 172 -5.00 -12.54 -2.84
C SER A 172 -5.68 -13.59 -1.95
N LEU A 173 -5.80 -13.32 -0.64
CA LEU A 173 -6.51 -14.19 0.28
C LEU A 173 -8.00 -14.25 -0.04
N VAL A 174 -8.50 -15.48 -0.21
CA VAL A 174 -9.92 -15.75 -0.48
C VAL A 174 -10.56 -16.33 0.79
N PRO A 175 -11.67 -15.77 1.30
CA PRO A 175 -12.37 -16.33 2.43
C PRO A 175 -12.85 -17.74 2.11
N ARG A 176 -12.82 -18.65 3.10
CA ARG A 176 -13.18 -20.06 2.94
C ARG A 176 -14.56 -20.30 2.33
N GLU A 177 -15.48 -19.38 2.56
CA GLU A 177 -16.85 -19.45 2.02
C GLU A 177 -16.90 -19.36 0.49
N GLN A 178 -15.91 -18.73 -0.11
CA GLN A 178 -15.83 -18.55 -1.57
C GLN A 178 -15.09 -19.70 -2.28
N TRP A 179 -14.41 -20.59 -1.58
CA TRP A 179 -13.66 -21.70 -2.21
C TRP A 179 -14.59 -22.65 -2.96
N LEU A 180 -15.72 -23.05 -2.35
CA LEU A 180 -16.72 -23.92 -2.99
C LEU A 180 -17.34 -23.29 -4.24
N GLY A 181 -17.45 -21.96 -4.29
CA GLY A 181 -17.96 -21.25 -5.46
C GLY A 181 -16.97 -21.14 -6.63
N GLN A 182 -15.67 -21.17 -6.38
CA GLN A 182 -14.64 -21.06 -7.43
C GLN A 182 -14.34 -22.38 -8.12
N GLU A 183 -14.45 -23.52 -7.44
CA GLU A 183 -14.31 -24.83 -8.07
C GLU A 183 -15.39 -25.06 -9.13
N GLY A 184 -16.62 -24.62 -8.88
CA GLY A 184 -17.72 -24.65 -9.85
C GLY A 184 -17.49 -23.72 -11.06
N ARG A 185 -16.84 -22.54 -10.87
CA ARG A 185 -16.50 -21.61 -11.95
C ARG A 185 -15.36 -22.10 -12.83
N LYS A 186 -14.27 -22.64 -12.24
CA LYS A 186 -13.15 -23.20 -13.01
C LYS A 186 -13.59 -24.39 -13.86
N LYS A 187 -14.42 -25.30 -13.34
CA LYS A 187 -15.00 -26.38 -14.13
C LYS A 187 -15.93 -25.90 -15.25
N LYS A 188 -16.63 -24.78 -15.08
CA LYS A 188 -17.50 -24.21 -16.08
C LYS A 188 -16.72 -23.50 -17.19
N GLU A 189 -15.59 -22.86 -16.87
CA GLU A 189 -14.70 -22.22 -17.84
C GLU A 189 -13.87 -23.24 -18.64
N GLU A 190 -13.41 -24.33 -18.00
CA GLU A 190 -12.76 -25.43 -18.70
C GLU A 190 -13.73 -26.23 -19.58
N GLY A 191 -14.98 -26.40 -19.14
CA GLY A 191 -16.05 -27.04 -19.93
C GLY A 191 -16.53 -26.22 -21.14
N SER A 192 -16.40 -24.88 -21.11
CA SER A 192 -16.80 -23.99 -22.19
C SER A 192 -15.69 -23.74 -23.24
N LYS A 193 -14.45 -24.20 -22.98
CA LYS A 193 -13.30 -24.06 -23.90
C LYS A 193 -12.98 -25.28 -24.73
N LYS A 194 -13.92 -26.22 -24.90
CA LYS A 194 -13.84 -27.31 -25.90
C LYS A 194 -15.14 -27.39 -26.73
N PRO A 195 -15.07 -27.70 -28.00
CA PRO A 195 -14.12 -27.36 -29.08
C PRO A 195 -14.87 -26.83 -30.32
N ALA A 196 -14.45 -25.75 -30.86
CA ALA A 196 -14.83 -25.34 -32.20
C ALA A 196 -13.60 -25.40 -33.14
N ALA A 197 -12.97 -26.56 -33.22
CA ALA A 197 -11.87 -26.79 -34.17
C ALA A 197 -11.79 -28.26 -34.54
N LYS A 198 -12.80 -28.78 -35.22
CA LYS A 198 -12.75 -30.03 -36.02
C LYS A 198 -14.06 -30.19 -36.82
N ALA A 199 -14.34 -29.27 -37.73
CA ALA A 199 -15.44 -29.41 -38.67
C ALA A 199 -15.21 -28.77 -40.05
N ASP A 200 -13.98 -28.40 -40.43
CA ASP A 200 -13.73 -27.77 -41.75
C ASP A 200 -12.54 -28.37 -42.51
N GLU A 201 -12.21 -29.66 -42.30
CA GLU A 201 -11.13 -30.32 -43.08
C GLU A 201 -11.61 -31.55 -43.88
N GLU A 202 -12.87 -31.57 -44.31
CA GLU A 202 -13.38 -32.68 -45.14
C GLU A 202 -14.22 -32.20 -46.30
N LYS A 203 -13.78 -31.19 -47.06
CA LYS A 203 -14.29 -30.83 -48.38
C LYS A 203 -13.29 -30.01 -49.18
N SER A 204 -12.22 -30.62 -49.67
CA SER A 204 -11.58 -30.22 -50.93
C SER A 204 -10.59 -31.29 -51.42
N ALA A 205 -11.11 -32.34 -51.99
CA ALA A 205 -10.32 -33.19 -52.87
C ALA A 205 -10.12 -32.46 -54.21
N PRO A 206 -8.92 -32.34 -54.77
CA PRO A 206 -8.71 -31.75 -56.05
C PRO A 206 -8.97 -32.81 -57.18
N VAL A 207 -9.87 -32.48 -58.03
CA VAL A 207 -10.13 -33.13 -59.30
C VAL A 207 -8.85 -33.19 -60.15
N LYS A 208 -8.42 -34.42 -60.49
CA LYS A 208 -7.41 -34.69 -61.53
C LYS A 208 -7.94 -34.22 -62.87
N LYS A 209 -7.25 -33.30 -63.51
CA LYS A 209 -7.30 -33.16 -64.99
C LYS A 209 -5.98 -33.63 -65.56
N ALA A 210 -6.08 -34.74 -66.22
CA ALA A 210 -5.13 -35.26 -67.24
C ALA A 210 -5.20 -34.40 -68.48
N ASN A 211 -4.07 -34.15 -69.07
CA ASN A 211 -3.72 -33.94 -70.47
C ASN A 211 -2.30 -33.37 -70.48
N GLY A 212 -1.33 -33.92 -71.08
CA GLY A 212 -1.28 -34.57 -72.35
C GLY A 212 -0.22 -33.90 -73.20
N SER A 213 0.70 -34.70 -73.69
CA SER A 213 1.53 -34.46 -74.88
C SER A 213 2.63 -33.38 -74.87
N GLU A 214 3.79 -33.89 -75.04
CA GLU A 214 4.61 -33.92 -76.26
C GLU A 214 5.75 -32.87 -76.32
N LYS A 215 6.92 -33.48 -76.53
CA LYS A 215 7.98 -33.24 -77.50
C LYS A 215 9.15 -32.32 -77.17
N SER A 216 10.25 -33.05 -77.18
CA SER A 216 11.48 -32.77 -78.01
C SER A 216 12.22 -31.45 -77.78
N LEU A 217 13.42 -31.49 -77.39
CA LEU A 217 14.73 -31.68 -77.99
C LEU A 217 15.81 -31.54 -76.95
#